data_13eabc70e1c9f83363b6ba06cb58e8f1
#
_entry.id   13eabc70e1c9f83363b6ba06cb58e8f1
#
_cell.length_a   1.000
_cell.length_b   1.000
_cell.length_c   1.000
_cell.angle_alpha   90.00
_cell.angle_beta   90.00
_cell.angle_gamma   90.00
#
_symmetry.space_group_name_H-M   'P 1'
#
loop_
_entity.id
_entity.type
_entity.pdbx_description
1 polymer ?
#
loop_
_entity_poly.entity_id
_entity_poly.type
_entity_poly.pdbx_seq_one_letter_code
_entity_poly.pdbx_strand_id
1 'polypeptide(L)'
;GLAEGDILETHHQPQAFANHYENSKFDAETLLQSEYGELPWQILRVATIIADNEQGIVTQQNAFHNTLKLFFYGLLSLAPGEKNAPLYFVTGQFVIDAIIELSQKYNAQSIYHICHSQNETSTLGELLDLAYDRFNEEEDFRARNILKPILCDSESFNLLTSETEKMGVTVMS
;
A
#
# COMPACT_ATOMS: atom_id res chain seq x y z
N GLY A 1 5.54 -4.27 3.32
CA GLY A 1 6.74 -4.79 3.97
C GLY A 1 7.94 -3.91 3.71
N LEU A 2 9.01 -4.11 4.46
CA LEU A 2 10.27 -3.37 4.33
C LEU A 2 11.25 -4.05 3.34
N ALA A 3 10.74 -4.93 2.46
CA ALA A 3 11.59 -5.60 1.47
C ALA A 3 12.03 -4.60 0.40
N GLU A 4 13.34 -4.55 0.15
CA GLU A 4 13.93 -3.76 -0.93
C GLU A 4 14.23 -4.65 -2.13
N GLY A 5 14.12 -4.07 -3.34
CA GLY A 5 14.36 -4.77 -4.61
C GLY A 5 13.20 -5.60 -5.12
N ASP A 6 13.48 -6.49 -6.05
CA ASP A 6 12.47 -7.34 -6.67
C ASP A 6 12.00 -8.45 -5.72
N ILE A 7 10.71 -8.48 -5.45
CA ILE A 7 10.07 -9.52 -4.63
C ILE A 7 9.59 -10.63 -5.56
N LEU A 8 10.24 -11.78 -5.48
CA LEU A 8 9.94 -12.92 -6.35
C LEU A 8 8.66 -13.67 -5.90
N GLU A 9 8.02 -14.35 -6.84
CA GLU A 9 6.89 -15.25 -6.61
C GLU A 9 7.35 -16.61 -6.03
N THR A 10 8.12 -16.52 -4.97
CA THR A 10 8.69 -17.64 -4.24
C THR A 10 8.41 -17.51 -2.74
N HIS A 11 8.70 -18.55 -1.98
CA HIS A 11 8.60 -18.50 -0.53
C HIS A 11 9.55 -17.45 0.05
N HIS A 12 9.02 -16.59 0.94
CA HIS A 12 9.84 -15.61 1.62
C HIS A 12 10.72 -16.26 2.69
N GLN A 13 11.95 -15.74 2.82
CA GLN A 13 12.79 -16.08 3.95
C GLN A 13 12.35 -15.30 5.20
N PRO A 14 12.53 -15.88 6.41
CA PRO A 14 12.26 -15.16 7.64
C PRO A 14 13.03 -13.84 7.70
N GLN A 15 12.32 -12.76 8.03
CA GLN A 15 12.88 -11.42 8.19
C GLN A 15 12.21 -10.68 9.33
N ALA A 16 12.72 -9.51 9.69
CA ALA A 16 12.03 -8.62 10.60
C ALA A 16 10.77 -8.06 9.93
N PHE A 17 9.63 -8.15 10.61
CA PHE A 17 8.36 -7.60 10.15
C PHE A 17 8.06 -6.28 10.86
N ALA A 18 7.45 -5.34 10.14
CA ALA A 18 7.10 -4.04 10.71
C ALA A 18 5.96 -4.14 11.76
N ASN A 19 5.11 -5.15 11.63
CA ASN A 19 3.95 -5.31 12.51
C ASN A 19 3.46 -6.77 12.55
N HIS A 20 2.55 -7.04 13.51
CA HIS A 20 1.96 -8.37 13.69
C HIS A 20 1.13 -8.86 12.50
N TYR A 21 0.55 -7.94 11.72
CA TYR A 21 -0.22 -8.32 10.54
C TYR A 21 0.69 -8.97 9.48
N GLU A 22 1.82 -8.33 9.16
CA GLU A 22 2.79 -8.89 8.21
C GLU A 22 3.32 -10.24 8.67
N ASN A 23 3.68 -10.34 9.97
CA ASN A 23 4.12 -11.60 10.56
C ASN A 23 3.05 -12.70 10.42
N SER A 24 1.79 -12.39 10.73
CA SER A 24 0.71 -13.37 10.64
C SER A 24 0.47 -13.89 9.21
N LYS A 25 0.68 -13.04 8.20
CA LYS A 25 0.58 -13.46 6.79
C LYS A 25 1.74 -14.36 6.39
N PHE A 26 2.95 -14.03 6.84
CA PHE A 26 4.13 -14.89 6.65
C PHE A 26 3.96 -16.26 7.33
N ASP A 27 3.50 -16.28 8.58
CA ASP A 27 3.25 -17.52 9.33
C ASP A 27 2.21 -18.40 8.63
N ALA A 28 1.13 -17.79 8.09
CA ALA A 28 0.11 -18.51 7.34
C ALA A 28 0.65 -19.14 6.05
N GLU A 29 1.49 -18.42 5.29
CA GLU A 29 2.14 -18.97 4.10
C GLU A 29 3.11 -20.11 4.48
N THR A 30 3.88 -19.94 5.54
CA THR A 30 4.83 -20.94 6.04
C THR A 30 4.11 -22.20 6.51
N LEU A 31 3.02 -22.04 7.28
CA LEU A 31 2.21 -23.14 7.75
C LEU A 31 1.60 -23.94 6.58
N LEU A 32 1.06 -23.24 5.58
CA LEU A 32 0.50 -23.89 4.39
C LEU A 32 1.53 -24.76 3.67
N GLN A 33 2.76 -24.25 3.54
CA GLN A 33 3.82 -24.96 2.84
C GLN A 33 4.42 -26.12 3.67
N SER A 34 4.60 -25.95 4.97
CA SER A 34 5.23 -26.95 5.84
C SER A 34 4.28 -28.08 6.26
N GLU A 35 3.04 -27.74 6.57
CA GLU A 35 2.06 -28.70 7.14
C GLU A 35 1.11 -29.24 6.08
N TYR A 36 0.86 -28.48 5.01
CA TYR A 36 -0.13 -28.79 3.97
C TYR A 36 0.48 -28.84 2.56
N GLY A 37 1.77 -29.12 2.46
CA GLY A 37 2.48 -29.18 1.18
C GLY A 37 1.92 -30.22 0.19
N GLU A 38 1.24 -31.25 0.68
CA GLU A 38 0.59 -32.28 -0.17
C GLU A 38 -0.75 -31.81 -0.77
N LEU A 39 -1.34 -30.74 -0.24
CA LEU A 39 -2.59 -30.20 -0.78
C LEU A 39 -2.31 -29.36 -2.03
N PRO A 40 -3.26 -29.35 -2.98
CA PRO A 40 -3.17 -28.44 -4.13
C PRO A 40 -3.56 -27.02 -3.70
N TRP A 41 -2.59 -26.14 -3.42
CA TRP A 41 -2.82 -24.75 -3.00
C TRP A 41 -2.21 -23.76 -3.99
N GLN A 42 -2.74 -22.55 -3.96
CA GLN A 42 -2.14 -21.36 -4.55
C GLN A 42 -2.13 -20.23 -3.51
N ILE A 43 -1.07 -19.42 -3.49
CA ILE A 43 -0.96 -18.22 -2.68
C ILE A 43 -1.05 -17.00 -3.61
N LEU A 44 -2.03 -16.15 -3.35
CA LEU A 44 -2.25 -14.93 -4.12
C LEU A 44 -1.94 -13.72 -3.22
N ARG A 45 -0.81 -13.07 -3.47
CA ARG A 45 -0.36 -11.87 -2.76
C ARG A 45 -0.93 -10.65 -3.47
N VAL A 46 -2.01 -10.12 -2.92
CA VAL A 46 -2.75 -9.01 -3.52
C VAL A 46 -2.15 -7.67 -3.09
N ALA A 47 -1.90 -6.79 -4.04
CA ALA A 47 -1.51 -5.41 -3.79
C ALA A 47 -2.63 -4.62 -3.09
N THR A 48 -2.37 -3.36 -2.73
CA THR A 48 -3.35 -2.53 -2.03
C THR A 48 -4.55 -2.22 -2.91
N ILE A 49 -5.74 -2.68 -2.49
CA ILE A 49 -7.00 -2.37 -3.17
C ILE A 49 -7.43 -0.96 -2.76
N ILE A 50 -7.59 -0.06 -3.72
CA ILE A 50 -7.96 1.35 -3.47
C ILE A 50 -9.36 1.72 -3.94
N ALA A 51 -10.01 0.88 -4.74
CA ALA A 51 -11.38 1.07 -5.21
C ALA A 51 -11.98 -0.29 -5.57
N ASP A 52 -13.31 -0.37 -5.63
CA ASP A 52 -14.00 -1.60 -6.03
C ASP A 52 -13.86 -1.86 -7.53
N ASN A 53 -13.84 -0.78 -8.33
CA ASN A 53 -13.82 -0.85 -9.80
C ASN A 53 -13.13 0.37 -10.43
N GLU A 54 -13.03 0.37 -11.76
CA GLU A 54 -12.42 1.43 -12.56
C GLU A 54 -13.16 2.79 -12.49
N GLN A 55 -14.40 2.82 -12.01
CA GLN A 55 -15.15 4.05 -11.77
C GLN A 55 -14.80 4.72 -10.44
N GLY A 56 -13.91 4.10 -9.65
CA GLY A 56 -13.45 4.64 -8.37
C GLY A 56 -14.49 4.51 -7.24
N ILE A 57 -15.45 3.58 -7.34
CA ILE A 57 -16.38 3.30 -6.24
C ILE A 57 -15.60 2.71 -5.07
N VAL A 58 -15.87 3.20 -3.86
CA VAL A 58 -15.22 2.74 -2.62
C VAL A 58 -16.28 2.37 -1.61
N THR A 59 -16.50 1.09 -1.38
CA THR A 59 -17.42 0.60 -0.34
C THR A 59 -16.74 0.42 1.01
N GLN A 60 -15.43 0.15 1.02
CA GLN A 60 -14.64 0.01 2.25
C GLN A 60 -13.37 0.86 2.19
N GLN A 61 -13.22 1.74 3.18
CA GLN A 61 -12.02 2.56 3.34
C GLN A 61 -10.91 1.81 4.09
N ASN A 62 -9.66 2.07 3.70
CA ASN A 62 -8.46 1.50 4.33
C ASN A 62 -7.46 2.62 4.67
N ALA A 63 -6.22 2.23 5.03
CA ALA A 63 -5.16 3.17 5.37
C ALA A 63 -4.88 4.21 4.27
N PHE A 64 -4.92 3.82 3.00
CA PHE A 64 -4.75 4.75 1.87
C PHE A 64 -5.77 5.89 1.90
N HIS A 65 -7.06 5.57 2.06
CA HIS A 65 -8.13 6.56 2.12
C HIS A 65 -7.99 7.48 3.35
N ASN A 66 -7.58 6.91 4.49
CA ASN A 66 -7.33 7.70 5.69
C ASN A 66 -6.16 8.67 5.50
N THR A 67 -5.09 8.25 4.83
CA THR A 67 -3.96 9.12 4.49
C THR A 67 -4.40 10.27 3.57
N LEU A 68 -5.21 10.01 2.54
CA LEU A 68 -5.78 11.05 1.69
C LEU A 68 -6.66 12.03 2.47
N LYS A 69 -7.44 11.55 3.46
CA LYS A 69 -8.20 12.42 4.36
C LYS A 69 -7.29 13.32 5.20
N LEU A 70 -6.21 12.77 5.77
CA LEU A 70 -5.23 13.56 6.52
C LEU A 70 -4.64 14.67 5.64
N PHE A 71 -4.32 14.36 4.39
CA PHE A 71 -3.86 15.36 3.41
C PHE A 71 -4.94 16.41 3.15
N PHE A 72 -6.17 16.02 2.85
CA PHE A 72 -7.29 16.94 2.59
C PHE A 72 -7.54 17.91 3.74
N TYR A 73 -7.38 17.45 4.98
CA TYR A 73 -7.56 18.28 6.18
C TYR A 73 -6.31 19.07 6.60
N GLY A 74 -5.19 18.96 5.86
CA GLY A 74 -3.94 19.65 6.16
C GLY A 74 -3.19 19.07 7.37
N LEU A 75 -3.50 17.82 7.75
CA LEU A 75 -2.87 17.09 8.86
C LEU A 75 -1.67 16.27 8.41
N LEU A 76 -1.39 16.21 7.11
CA LEU A 76 -0.25 15.53 6.52
C LEU A 76 0.70 16.58 5.92
N SER A 77 1.71 17.01 6.68
CA SER A 77 2.71 17.98 6.22
C SER A 77 3.94 17.32 5.59
N LEU A 78 4.26 16.10 6.05
CA LEU A 78 5.38 15.29 5.59
C LEU A 78 4.89 13.91 5.19
N ALA A 79 5.48 13.35 4.16
CA ALA A 79 5.25 11.98 3.73
C ALA A 79 6.58 11.27 3.53
N PRO A 80 6.83 10.13 4.21
CA PRO A 80 8.05 9.38 4.00
C PRO A 80 8.02 8.68 2.65
N GLY A 81 9.11 8.78 1.90
CA GLY A 81 9.29 8.09 0.64
C GLY A 81 9.94 8.93 -0.43
N GLU A 82 10.36 8.26 -1.49
CA GLU A 82 10.95 8.89 -2.65
C GLU A 82 9.89 9.24 -3.69
N LYS A 83 10.11 10.35 -4.41
CA LYS A 83 9.18 10.82 -5.44
C LYS A 83 8.84 9.75 -6.48
N ASN A 84 9.84 8.97 -6.87
CA ASN A 84 9.73 7.94 -7.90
C ASN A 84 9.39 6.54 -7.34
N ALA A 85 9.09 6.42 -6.04
CA ALA A 85 8.68 5.15 -5.44
C ALA A 85 7.39 4.65 -6.10
N PRO A 86 7.37 3.43 -6.66
CA PRO A 86 6.18 2.88 -7.31
C PRO A 86 5.12 2.53 -6.28
N LEU A 87 3.86 2.80 -6.61
CA LEU A 87 2.70 2.49 -5.78
C LEU A 87 1.87 1.40 -6.44
N TYR A 88 1.96 0.20 -5.90
CA TYR A 88 1.22 -0.95 -6.42
C TYR A 88 -0.22 -0.93 -5.90
N PHE A 89 -1.10 -0.24 -6.63
CA PHE A 89 -2.54 -0.19 -6.37
C PHE A 89 -3.31 -1.03 -7.38
N VAL A 90 -4.41 -1.60 -6.95
CA VAL A 90 -5.33 -2.38 -7.79
C VAL A 90 -6.78 -2.05 -7.44
N THR A 91 -7.71 -2.40 -8.34
CA THR A 91 -9.15 -2.40 -8.04
C THR A 91 -9.61 -3.78 -7.58
N GLY A 92 -10.71 -3.83 -6.85
CA GLY A 92 -11.35 -5.10 -6.47
C GLY A 92 -11.73 -5.93 -7.71
N GLN A 93 -12.21 -5.26 -8.78
CA GLN A 93 -12.55 -5.92 -10.03
C GLN A 93 -11.33 -6.58 -10.68
N PHE A 94 -10.19 -5.88 -10.74
CA PHE A 94 -8.93 -6.46 -11.25
C PHE A 94 -8.53 -7.72 -10.46
N VAL A 95 -8.65 -7.68 -9.12
CA VAL A 95 -8.33 -8.84 -8.27
C VAL A 95 -9.27 -10.01 -8.55
N ILE A 96 -10.57 -9.76 -8.70
CA ILE A 96 -11.57 -10.79 -9.01
C ILE A 96 -11.24 -11.45 -10.35
N ASP A 97 -10.98 -10.67 -11.39
CA ASP A 97 -10.68 -11.16 -12.73
C ASP A 97 -9.39 -12.01 -12.72
N ALA A 98 -8.35 -11.55 -12.01
CA ALA A 98 -7.10 -12.30 -11.84
C ALA A 98 -7.33 -13.64 -11.10
N ILE A 99 -8.13 -13.65 -10.03
CA ILE A 99 -8.47 -14.89 -9.31
C ILE A 99 -9.21 -15.87 -10.22
N ILE A 100 -10.19 -15.39 -11.00
CA ILE A 100 -10.94 -16.22 -11.94
C ILE A 100 -9.99 -16.82 -12.99
N GLU A 101 -9.13 -16.02 -13.59
CA GLU A 101 -8.18 -16.50 -14.60
C GLU A 101 -7.20 -17.54 -14.02
N LEU A 102 -6.61 -17.26 -12.86
CA LEU A 102 -5.68 -18.17 -12.20
C LEU A 102 -6.37 -19.47 -11.76
N SER A 103 -7.65 -19.44 -11.37
CA SER A 103 -8.42 -20.63 -11.03
C SER A 103 -8.69 -21.53 -12.25
N GLN A 104 -8.88 -20.93 -13.42
CA GLN A 104 -9.07 -21.68 -14.67
C GLN A 104 -7.77 -22.29 -15.20
N LYS A 105 -6.65 -21.60 -14.97
CA LYS A 105 -5.29 -22.03 -15.31
C LYS A 105 -4.55 -22.59 -14.10
N TYR A 106 -5.26 -23.32 -13.27
CA TYR A 106 -4.78 -23.75 -11.96
C TYR A 106 -3.44 -24.47 -12.05
N ASN A 107 -2.46 -23.97 -11.30
CA ASN A 107 -1.15 -24.57 -11.11
C ASN A 107 -0.92 -24.74 -9.60
N ALA A 108 -0.90 -25.99 -9.13
CA ALA A 108 -0.74 -26.29 -7.71
C ALA A 108 0.63 -25.81 -7.17
N GLN A 109 0.65 -25.46 -5.88
CA GLN A 109 1.86 -25.06 -5.15
C GLN A 109 2.57 -23.85 -5.77
N SER A 110 1.78 -22.89 -6.26
CA SER A 110 2.27 -21.68 -6.91
C SER A 110 1.95 -20.44 -6.10
N ILE A 111 2.81 -19.43 -6.22
CA ILE A 111 2.67 -18.12 -5.59
C ILE A 111 2.59 -17.10 -6.71
N TYR A 112 1.65 -16.17 -6.62
CA TYR A 112 1.45 -15.10 -7.59
C TYR A 112 1.30 -13.75 -6.88
N HIS A 113 1.84 -12.69 -7.50
CA HIS A 113 1.56 -11.32 -7.13
C HIS A 113 0.42 -10.78 -7.99
N ILE A 114 -0.68 -10.37 -7.37
CA ILE A 114 -1.78 -9.68 -8.06
C ILE A 114 -1.54 -8.17 -7.92
N CYS A 115 -0.83 -7.63 -8.90
CA CYS A 115 -0.48 -6.22 -9.00
C CYS A 115 -0.23 -5.84 -10.46
N HIS A 116 -0.21 -4.55 -10.77
CA HIS A 116 0.29 -4.06 -12.04
C HIS A 116 1.82 -4.16 -12.10
N SER A 117 2.37 -4.19 -13.31
CA SER A 117 3.83 -4.10 -13.50
C SER A 117 4.35 -2.72 -13.08
N GLN A 118 5.65 -2.62 -12.79
CA GLN A 118 6.26 -1.35 -12.40
C GLN A 118 6.06 -0.23 -13.43
N ASN A 119 6.02 -0.57 -14.71
CA ASN A 119 5.83 0.41 -15.79
C ASN A 119 4.37 0.86 -15.96
N GLU A 120 3.44 0.18 -15.33
CA GLU A 120 1.99 0.47 -15.39
C GLU A 120 1.46 1.04 -14.08
N THR A 121 2.33 1.25 -13.10
CA THR A 121 1.95 1.78 -11.79
C THR A 121 2.35 3.24 -11.63
N SER A 122 1.56 4.01 -10.89
CA SER A 122 1.87 5.39 -10.55
C SER A 122 2.96 5.47 -9.48
N THR A 123 3.64 6.61 -9.44
CA THR A 123 4.61 6.90 -8.39
C THR A 123 3.98 7.69 -7.23
N LEU A 124 4.66 7.72 -6.10
CA LEU A 124 4.23 8.51 -4.93
C LEU A 124 4.13 10.00 -5.27
N GLY A 125 5.08 10.53 -6.06
CA GLY A 125 5.04 11.91 -6.49
C GLY A 125 3.83 12.23 -7.37
N GLU A 126 3.53 11.38 -8.35
CA GLU A 126 2.35 11.53 -9.20
C GLU A 126 1.05 11.46 -8.41
N LEU A 127 0.95 10.54 -7.44
CA LEU A 127 -0.22 10.47 -6.56
C LEU A 127 -0.40 11.78 -5.78
N LEU A 128 0.66 12.31 -5.17
CA LEU A 128 0.57 13.55 -4.41
C LEU A 128 0.23 14.76 -5.28
N ASP A 129 0.77 14.82 -6.51
CA ASP A 129 0.44 15.85 -7.48
C ASP A 129 -1.04 15.77 -7.87
N LEU A 130 -1.52 14.60 -8.26
CA LEU A 130 -2.90 14.35 -8.63
C LEU A 130 -3.87 14.66 -7.48
N ALA A 131 -3.58 14.18 -6.27
CA ALA A 131 -4.42 14.44 -5.10
C ALA A 131 -4.50 15.93 -4.78
N TYR A 132 -3.35 16.64 -4.83
CA TYR A 132 -3.30 18.07 -4.57
C TYR A 132 -4.13 18.86 -5.60
N ASP A 133 -4.00 18.53 -6.89
CA ASP A 133 -4.74 19.18 -7.97
C ASP A 133 -6.25 18.97 -7.81
N ARG A 134 -6.66 17.72 -7.53
CA ARG A 134 -8.09 17.39 -7.30
C ARG A 134 -8.65 18.08 -6.05
N PHE A 135 -7.90 18.09 -4.94
CA PHE A 135 -8.35 18.77 -3.73
C PHE A 135 -8.47 20.28 -3.92
N ASN A 136 -7.65 20.90 -4.76
CA ASN A 136 -7.76 22.32 -5.11
C ASN A 136 -9.00 22.65 -5.96
N GLU A 137 -9.73 21.68 -6.50
CA GLU A 137 -11.03 21.92 -7.10
C GLU A 137 -12.12 22.23 -6.04
N GLU A 138 -11.89 21.76 -4.79
CA GLU A 138 -12.80 22.00 -3.66
C GLU A 138 -12.55 23.37 -3.00
N GLU A 139 -13.64 24.15 -2.84
CA GLU A 139 -13.56 25.49 -2.26
C GLU A 139 -13.03 25.48 -0.82
N ASP A 140 -13.48 24.53 -0.01
CA ASP A 140 -13.06 24.36 1.38
C ASP A 140 -11.56 24.08 1.51
N PHE A 141 -11.00 23.30 0.59
CA PHE A 141 -9.57 23.01 0.58
C PHE A 141 -8.76 24.26 0.24
N ARG A 142 -9.17 24.99 -0.81
CA ARG A 142 -8.52 26.27 -1.20
C ARG A 142 -8.58 27.30 -0.09
N ALA A 143 -9.75 27.46 0.55
CA ALA A 143 -9.93 28.46 1.62
C ALA A 143 -8.99 28.22 2.82
N ARG A 144 -8.58 26.99 3.07
CA ARG A 144 -7.66 26.63 4.16
C ARG A 144 -6.19 26.83 3.80
N ASN A 145 -5.85 27.12 2.54
CA ASN A 145 -4.48 27.29 2.05
C ASN A 145 -3.56 26.09 2.42
N ILE A 146 -4.04 24.89 2.26
CA ILE A 146 -3.30 23.67 2.59
C ILE A 146 -2.16 23.49 1.59
N LEU A 147 -0.96 23.24 2.10
CA LEU A 147 0.22 23.00 1.27
C LEU A 147 0.32 21.49 0.92
N LYS A 148 0.91 21.22 -0.24
CA LYS A 148 1.23 19.86 -0.61
C LYS A 148 2.26 19.27 0.37
N PRO A 149 2.09 18.01 0.82
CA PRO A 149 3.05 17.34 1.68
C PRO A 149 4.45 17.31 1.07
N ILE A 150 5.46 17.50 1.91
CA ILE A 150 6.86 17.41 1.50
C ILE A 150 7.32 15.97 1.65
N LEU A 151 7.89 15.40 0.59
CA LEU A 151 8.52 14.09 0.65
C LEU A 151 9.85 14.19 1.41
N CYS A 152 10.09 13.24 2.29
CA CYS A 152 11.33 13.12 3.04
C CYS A 152 11.75 11.65 3.14
N ASP A 153 13.02 11.41 3.42
CA ASP A 153 13.49 10.06 3.73
C ASP A 153 12.95 9.56 5.08
N SER A 154 12.96 8.25 5.26
CA SER A 154 12.42 7.61 6.47
C SER A 154 13.17 8.01 7.76
N GLU A 155 14.47 8.31 7.67
CA GLU A 155 15.26 8.73 8.83
C GLU A 155 14.83 10.12 9.29
N SER A 156 14.74 11.08 8.36
CA SER A 156 14.25 12.44 8.62
C SER A 156 12.81 12.43 9.14
N PHE A 157 11.94 11.60 8.57
CA PHE A 157 10.57 11.45 9.03
C PHE A 157 10.51 10.95 10.47
N ASN A 158 11.23 9.89 10.80
CA ASN A 158 11.27 9.30 12.13
C ASN A 158 11.86 10.28 13.16
N LEU A 159 12.90 11.03 12.79
CA LEU A 159 13.50 12.02 13.66
C LEU A 159 12.48 13.12 14.01
N LEU A 160 11.82 13.68 13.02
CA LEU A 160 10.84 14.76 13.20
C LEU A 160 9.60 14.28 14.00
N THR A 161 9.09 13.08 13.73
CA THR A 161 7.95 12.52 14.46
C THR A 161 8.31 12.21 15.90
N SER A 162 9.49 11.63 16.17
CA SER A 162 9.95 11.33 17.54
C SER A 162 10.16 12.59 18.38
N GLU A 163 10.68 13.66 17.80
CA GLU A 163 10.81 14.95 18.49
C GLU A 163 9.44 15.57 18.79
N THR A 164 8.49 15.47 17.86
CA THR A 164 7.13 15.97 18.03
C THR A 164 6.40 15.22 19.15
N GLU A 165 6.56 13.90 19.22
CA GLU A 165 6.01 13.07 20.31
C GLU A 165 6.60 13.44 21.67
N LYS A 166 7.92 13.72 21.77
CA LYS A 166 8.55 14.20 23.00
C LYS A 166 7.99 15.55 23.46
N MET A 167 7.49 16.36 22.53
CA MET A 167 6.83 17.64 22.81
C MET A 167 5.35 17.47 23.19
N GLY A 168 4.84 16.23 23.30
CA GLY A 168 3.46 15.93 23.68
C GLY A 168 2.44 16.04 22.54
N VAL A 169 2.89 16.13 21.31
CA VAL A 169 2.03 16.10 20.13
C VAL A 169 2.01 14.67 19.60
N THR A 170 0.84 14.02 19.66
CA THR A 170 0.68 12.68 19.10
C THR A 170 0.66 12.76 17.58
N VAL A 171 1.70 12.26 16.93
CA VAL A 171 1.73 12.06 15.49
C VAL A 171 1.12 10.69 15.21
N MET A 172 0.07 10.65 14.41
CA MET A 172 -0.51 9.38 13.96
C MET A 172 0.46 8.71 12.98
N SER A 173 1.11 7.65 13.43
CA SER A 173 1.96 6.75 12.65
C SER A 173 1.15 5.66 11.96
#